data_ffa5ae541ff54a55c9dbb9a6cfc2e2da
#
_entry.id   ffa5ae541ff54a55c9dbb9a6cfc2e2da
#
_cell.length_a   1.000
_cell.length_b   1.000
_cell.length_c   1.000
_cell.angle_alpha   90.00
_cell.angle_beta   90.00
_cell.angle_gamma   90.00
#
_symmetry.space_group_name_H-M   'P 1'
#
loop_
_entity.id
_entity.type
_entity.pdbx_description
1 polymer ?
#
loop_
_entity_poly.entity_id
_entity_poly.type
_entity_poly.pdbx_seq_one_letter_code
_entity_poly.pdbx_strand_id
1 'polypeptide(L)'
;MMRRNVVAKLGHDLFYGHVIGETVEDAPLMVERLGRAEFGEISKDEKHLHAAKLAYAAYLEKAWLILAKHNKRQRGVIIVDLDGISMSLLWNISILKQVIHVGPLHYPEITKRVMIIRAPYFFTKLWEIVKRFVPKRTQHKIQVFGHSDYVEVLAKITKGGLNTLPSYLLPDDDKAI
;
A
#
# COMPACT_ATOMS: atom_id res chain seq x y z
N MET A 1 -10.59 -9.98 -25.32
CA MET A 1 -10.74 -8.72 -24.54
C MET A 1 -11.52 -8.91 -23.23
N MET A 2 -12.62 -9.64 -23.22
CA MET A 2 -13.46 -9.88 -22.02
C MET A 2 -12.75 -10.55 -20.82
N ARG A 3 -11.84 -11.54 -21.03
CA ARG A 3 -11.13 -12.24 -19.95
C ARG A 3 -10.14 -11.37 -19.17
N ARG A 4 -9.47 -10.40 -19.83
CA ARG A 4 -8.54 -9.47 -19.14
C ARG A 4 -9.25 -8.55 -18.15
N ASN A 5 -10.45 -8.07 -18.49
CA ASN A 5 -11.23 -7.20 -17.61
C ASN A 5 -11.73 -7.93 -16.35
N VAL A 6 -12.08 -9.22 -16.46
CA VAL A 6 -12.52 -10.02 -15.31
C VAL A 6 -11.38 -10.28 -14.34
N VAL A 7 -10.17 -10.62 -14.83
CA VAL A 7 -8.99 -10.84 -13.98
C VAL A 7 -8.56 -9.54 -13.30
N ALA A 8 -8.57 -8.42 -14.02
CA ALA A 8 -8.22 -7.11 -13.47
C ALA A 8 -9.22 -6.67 -12.37
N LYS A 9 -10.53 -6.85 -12.60
CA LYS A 9 -11.56 -6.56 -11.60
C LYS A 9 -11.40 -7.45 -10.37
N LEU A 10 -11.23 -8.76 -10.55
CA LEU A 10 -10.99 -9.69 -9.45
C LEU A 10 -9.78 -9.28 -8.61
N GLY A 11 -8.66 -8.96 -9.26
CA GLY A 11 -7.45 -8.54 -8.55
C GLY A 11 -7.63 -7.24 -7.79
N HIS A 12 -8.38 -6.27 -8.34
CA HIS A 12 -8.69 -5.01 -7.66
C HIS A 12 -9.58 -5.23 -6.43
N ASP A 13 -10.54 -6.15 -6.51
CA ASP A 13 -11.43 -6.48 -5.40
C ASP A 13 -10.70 -7.29 -4.29
N LEU A 14 -9.57 -7.93 -4.61
CA LEU A 14 -8.76 -8.71 -3.68
C LEU A 14 -7.63 -7.91 -3.03
N PHE A 15 -7.03 -6.99 -3.77
CA PHE A 15 -5.91 -6.15 -3.30
C PHE A 15 -6.22 -4.67 -3.50
N TYR A 16 -6.38 -3.96 -2.40
CA TYR A 16 -6.78 -2.55 -2.36
C TYR A 16 -5.55 -1.62 -2.39
N GLY A 17 -4.91 -1.51 -3.57
CA GLY A 17 -3.82 -0.56 -3.83
C GLY A 17 -4.23 0.50 -4.85
N HIS A 18 -4.01 1.79 -4.52
CA HIS A 18 -4.38 2.92 -5.38
C HIS A 18 -3.33 4.01 -5.38
N VAL A 19 -3.18 4.70 -6.52
CA VAL A 19 -2.55 6.01 -6.55
C VAL A 19 -3.66 7.04 -6.27
N ILE A 20 -3.52 7.78 -5.18
CA ILE A 20 -4.53 8.71 -4.66
C ILE A 20 -4.23 10.18 -4.96
N GLY A 21 -3.06 10.47 -5.53
CA GLY A 21 -2.65 11.82 -5.87
C GLY A 21 -1.14 11.94 -6.00
N GLU A 22 -0.65 13.15 -5.83
CA GLU A 22 0.76 13.51 -5.86
C GLU A 22 1.18 14.20 -4.55
N THR A 23 2.44 14.10 -4.22
CA THR A 23 3.06 14.87 -3.14
C THR A 23 3.39 16.28 -3.61
N VAL A 24 3.72 17.17 -2.67
CA VAL A 24 4.22 18.53 -2.97
C VAL A 24 5.52 18.53 -3.81
N GLU A 25 6.19 17.39 -3.91
CA GLU A 25 7.40 17.18 -4.72
C GLU A 25 7.06 16.57 -6.11
N ASP A 26 5.79 16.58 -6.54
CA ASP A 26 5.29 15.98 -7.80
C ASP A 26 5.60 14.48 -7.92
N ALA A 27 5.63 13.77 -6.80
CA ALA A 27 5.81 12.32 -6.74
C ALA A 27 4.48 11.62 -6.44
N PRO A 28 4.28 10.36 -6.90
CA PRO A 28 3.04 9.65 -6.63
C PRO A 28 2.83 9.41 -5.14
N LEU A 29 1.62 9.72 -4.69
CA LEU A 29 1.10 9.36 -3.37
C LEU A 29 0.22 8.11 -3.53
N MET A 30 0.63 7.04 -2.89
CA MET A 30 0.07 5.71 -3.06
C MET A 30 -0.51 5.20 -1.75
N VAL A 31 -1.58 4.42 -1.79
CA VAL A 31 -2.15 3.76 -0.61
C VAL A 31 -2.32 2.26 -0.85
N GLU A 32 -2.02 1.48 0.17
CA GLU A 32 -2.22 0.03 0.24
C GLU A 32 -3.04 -0.28 1.50
N ARG A 33 -4.32 -0.64 1.33
CA ARG A 33 -5.23 -0.92 2.45
C ARG A 33 -5.16 -2.40 2.81
N LEU A 34 -4.09 -2.81 3.49
CA LEU A 34 -3.87 -4.21 3.84
C LEU A 34 -4.95 -4.78 4.77
N GLY A 35 -5.57 -3.95 5.60
CA GLY A 35 -6.69 -4.39 6.43
C GLY A 35 -7.96 -4.74 5.64
N ARG A 36 -8.04 -4.35 4.36
CA ARG A 36 -9.15 -4.67 3.46
C ARG A 36 -8.81 -5.77 2.46
N ALA A 37 -7.54 -6.21 2.41
CA ALA A 37 -7.13 -7.23 1.46
C ALA A 37 -7.71 -8.61 1.85
N GLU A 38 -8.30 -9.28 0.88
CA GLU A 38 -8.97 -10.57 1.04
C GLU A 38 -7.96 -11.73 0.93
N PHE A 39 -7.01 -11.81 1.87
CA PHE A 39 -5.92 -12.80 1.82
C PHE A 39 -6.40 -14.24 1.75
N GLY A 40 -7.55 -14.56 2.38
CA GLY A 40 -8.18 -15.87 2.28
C GLY A 40 -8.60 -16.21 0.85
N GLU A 41 -9.21 -15.26 0.16
CA GLU A 41 -9.61 -15.42 -1.24
C GLU A 41 -8.39 -15.46 -2.16
N ILE A 42 -7.38 -14.60 -1.91
CA ILE A 42 -6.12 -14.60 -2.70
C ILE A 42 -5.42 -15.97 -2.61
N SER A 43 -5.48 -16.63 -1.46
CA SER A 43 -4.87 -17.95 -1.23
C SER A 43 -5.64 -19.13 -1.78
N LYS A 44 -6.85 -18.93 -2.29
CA LYS A 44 -7.78 -19.98 -2.70
C LYS A 44 -7.26 -20.83 -3.85
N ASP A 45 -6.63 -20.20 -4.83
CA ASP A 45 -6.02 -20.86 -5.97
C ASP A 45 -5.01 -19.94 -6.69
N GLU A 46 -4.26 -20.51 -7.63
CA GLU A 46 -3.26 -19.78 -8.41
C GLU A 46 -3.84 -18.63 -9.24
N LYS A 47 -5.09 -18.74 -9.70
CA LYS A 47 -5.76 -17.70 -10.48
C LYS A 47 -6.02 -16.45 -9.64
N HIS A 48 -6.47 -16.61 -8.38
CA HIS A 48 -6.69 -15.49 -7.46
C HIS A 48 -5.36 -14.82 -7.08
N LEU A 49 -4.35 -15.61 -6.77
CA LEU A 49 -3.01 -15.09 -6.50
C LEU A 49 -2.41 -14.35 -7.70
N HIS A 50 -2.56 -14.89 -8.90
CA HIS A 50 -2.10 -14.23 -10.13
C HIS A 50 -2.87 -12.92 -10.37
N ALA A 51 -4.19 -12.90 -10.16
CA ALA A 51 -4.99 -11.68 -10.28
C ALA A 51 -4.54 -10.60 -9.28
N ALA A 52 -4.27 -10.95 -8.03
CA ALA A 52 -3.75 -10.02 -7.02
C ALA A 52 -2.37 -9.47 -7.41
N LYS A 53 -1.45 -10.31 -7.91
CA LYS A 53 -0.14 -9.88 -8.42
C LYS A 53 -0.26 -8.91 -9.61
N LEU A 54 -1.18 -9.18 -10.54
CA LEU A 54 -1.43 -8.30 -11.68
C LEU A 54 -2.03 -6.96 -11.24
N ALA A 55 -2.96 -6.96 -10.28
CA ALA A 55 -3.51 -5.72 -9.72
C ALA A 55 -2.42 -4.89 -9.03
N TYR A 56 -1.54 -5.55 -8.27
CA TYR A 56 -0.41 -4.89 -7.64
C TYR A 56 0.57 -4.31 -8.67
N ALA A 57 0.90 -5.06 -9.72
CA ALA A 57 1.73 -4.56 -10.82
C ALA A 57 1.10 -3.36 -11.53
N ALA A 58 -0.21 -3.41 -11.84
CA ALA A 58 -0.93 -2.31 -12.48
C ALA A 58 -0.96 -1.04 -11.63
N TYR A 59 -1.09 -1.20 -10.31
CA TYR A 59 -0.99 -0.11 -9.35
C TYR A 59 0.41 0.54 -9.35
N LEU A 60 1.48 -0.26 -9.32
CA LEU A 60 2.85 0.23 -9.38
C LEU A 60 3.18 0.87 -10.74
N GLU A 61 2.67 0.31 -11.83
CA GLU A 61 2.80 0.89 -13.18
C GLU A 61 2.20 2.30 -13.25
N LYS A 62 1.03 2.51 -12.65
CA LYS A 62 0.39 3.82 -12.55
C LYS A 62 1.29 4.83 -11.83
N ALA A 63 1.91 4.43 -10.73
CA ALA A 63 2.85 5.27 -10.00
C ALA A 63 4.13 5.54 -10.82
N TRP A 64 4.63 4.53 -11.52
CA TRP A 64 5.79 4.67 -12.41
C TRP A 64 5.55 5.66 -13.55
N LEU A 65 4.36 5.65 -14.15
CA LEU A 65 4.00 6.60 -15.22
C LEU A 65 4.01 8.06 -14.71
N ILE A 66 3.59 8.31 -13.46
CA ILE A 66 3.70 9.65 -12.86
C ILE A 66 5.17 10.05 -12.73
N LEU A 67 6.02 9.15 -12.18
CA LEU A 67 7.46 9.42 -12.07
C LEU A 67 8.12 9.66 -13.44
N ALA A 68 7.72 8.91 -14.45
CA ALA A 68 8.24 9.07 -15.80
C ALA A 68 7.90 10.45 -16.39
N LYS A 69 6.68 10.95 -16.13
CA LYS A 69 6.23 12.29 -16.53
C LYS A 69 7.08 13.40 -15.92
N HIS A 70 7.54 13.23 -14.67
CA HIS A 70 8.36 14.19 -13.94
C HIS A 70 9.88 13.89 -13.98
N ASN A 71 10.38 13.33 -15.08
CA ASN A 71 11.81 13.01 -15.31
C ASN A 71 12.42 12.01 -14.30
N LYS A 72 11.64 11.21 -13.61
CA LYS A 72 12.05 10.13 -12.68
C LYS A 72 13.00 10.57 -11.55
N ARG A 73 13.12 11.87 -11.28
CA ARG A 73 13.99 12.38 -10.20
C ARG A 73 13.38 12.19 -8.82
N GLN A 74 12.05 12.14 -8.76
CA GLN A 74 11.31 11.98 -7.52
C GLN A 74 11.00 10.51 -7.26
N ARG A 75 10.63 10.20 -6.03
CA ARG A 75 10.22 8.86 -5.59
C ARG A 75 8.96 8.98 -4.76
N GLY A 76 8.04 8.04 -4.95
CA GLY A 76 6.73 8.06 -4.33
C GLY A 76 6.72 7.82 -2.82
N VAL A 77 5.58 8.13 -2.23
CA VAL A 77 5.24 7.79 -0.86
C VAL A 77 4.16 6.72 -0.88
N ILE A 78 4.37 5.63 -0.15
CA ILE A 78 3.39 4.58 0.06
C ILE A 78 2.81 4.71 1.46
N ILE A 79 1.49 4.80 1.57
CA ILE A 79 0.74 4.71 2.81
C ILE A 79 0.23 3.27 2.92
N VAL A 80 0.70 2.53 3.92
CA VAL A 80 0.22 1.18 4.24
C VAL A 80 -0.78 1.30 5.37
N ASP A 81 -2.05 1.19 5.03
CA ASP A 81 -3.15 1.30 5.97
C ASP A 81 -3.49 -0.07 6.57
N LEU A 82 -3.35 -0.18 7.88
CA LEU A 82 -3.60 -1.40 8.64
C LEU A 82 -4.98 -1.43 9.31
N ASP A 83 -5.87 -0.46 9.01
CA ASP A 83 -7.23 -0.46 9.56
C ASP A 83 -7.99 -1.72 9.16
N GLY A 84 -8.53 -2.44 10.16
CA GLY A 84 -9.22 -3.71 9.96
C GLY A 84 -8.31 -4.94 9.81
N ILE A 85 -6.98 -4.78 9.88
CA ILE A 85 -6.07 -5.93 9.82
C ILE A 85 -6.26 -6.82 11.05
N SER A 86 -6.27 -8.13 10.84
CA SER A 86 -6.41 -9.11 11.90
C SER A 86 -5.18 -10.02 12.02
N MET A 87 -5.08 -10.75 13.11
CA MET A 87 -4.04 -11.76 13.32
C MET A 87 -4.06 -12.87 12.25
N SER A 88 -5.18 -13.04 11.55
CA SER A 88 -5.29 -14.02 10.44
C SER A 88 -4.29 -13.76 9.30
N LEU A 89 -3.77 -12.53 9.17
CA LEU A 89 -2.70 -12.24 8.23
C LEU A 89 -1.46 -13.10 8.46
N LEU A 90 -1.17 -13.49 9.72
CA LEU A 90 -0.02 -14.36 10.03
C LEU A 90 -0.11 -15.71 9.32
N TRP A 91 -1.32 -16.23 9.13
CA TRP A 91 -1.56 -17.48 8.39
C TRP A 91 -1.37 -17.32 6.88
N ASN A 92 -1.51 -16.09 6.38
CA ASN A 92 -1.43 -15.75 4.96
C ASN A 92 -0.17 -14.95 4.60
N ILE A 93 0.84 -14.94 5.49
CA ILE A 93 2.06 -14.13 5.30
C ILE A 93 2.84 -14.51 4.04
N SER A 94 2.78 -15.79 3.63
CA SER A 94 3.39 -16.26 2.39
C SER A 94 2.75 -15.66 1.14
N ILE A 95 1.45 -15.40 1.20
CA ILE A 95 0.67 -14.75 0.14
C ILE A 95 1.06 -13.28 0.05
N LEU A 96 1.06 -12.58 1.19
CA LEU A 96 1.52 -11.19 1.25
C LEU A 96 2.92 -11.05 0.65
N LYS A 97 3.87 -11.92 1.06
CA LYS A 97 5.22 -11.95 0.53
C LYS A 97 5.24 -12.06 -0.99
N GLN A 98 4.45 -12.95 -1.56
CA GLN A 98 4.40 -13.19 -3.00
C GLN A 98 3.83 -11.98 -3.77
N VAL A 99 2.84 -11.28 -3.22
CA VAL A 99 2.25 -10.09 -3.86
C VAL A 99 3.24 -8.93 -3.80
N ILE A 100 3.75 -8.58 -2.61
CA ILE A 100 4.65 -7.42 -2.45
C ILE A 100 6.00 -7.60 -3.14
N HIS A 101 6.43 -8.84 -3.41
CA HIS A 101 7.70 -9.12 -4.10
C HIS A 101 7.74 -8.58 -5.54
N VAL A 102 6.58 -8.38 -6.16
CA VAL A 102 6.46 -7.77 -7.50
C VAL A 102 7.10 -6.38 -7.54
N GLY A 103 6.96 -5.60 -6.46
CA GLY A 103 7.50 -4.24 -6.39
C GLY A 103 9.02 -4.18 -6.56
N PRO A 104 9.81 -4.76 -5.65
CA PRO A 104 11.28 -4.74 -5.76
C PRO A 104 11.82 -5.40 -7.02
N LEU A 105 11.11 -6.37 -7.57
CA LEU A 105 11.54 -7.12 -8.76
C LEU A 105 11.40 -6.30 -10.04
N HIS A 106 10.28 -5.60 -10.22
CA HIS A 106 9.93 -4.92 -11.48
C HIS A 106 10.01 -3.40 -11.40
N TYR A 107 9.86 -2.84 -10.19
CA TYR A 107 9.81 -1.38 -9.95
C TYR A 107 10.84 -0.97 -8.89
N PRO A 108 12.15 -1.20 -9.14
CA PRO A 108 13.17 -0.79 -8.19
C PRO A 108 13.17 0.73 -8.01
N GLU A 109 13.42 1.17 -6.77
CA GLU A 109 13.59 2.60 -6.45
C GLU A 109 12.34 3.49 -6.63
N ILE A 110 11.14 2.92 -6.81
CA ILE A 110 9.90 3.69 -6.94
C ILE A 110 9.53 4.46 -5.65
N THR A 111 10.01 4.01 -4.48
CA THR A 111 9.57 4.49 -3.16
C THR A 111 10.66 5.24 -2.42
N LYS A 112 10.33 6.45 -1.93
CA LYS A 112 11.14 7.29 -1.02
C LYS A 112 10.80 6.99 0.44
N ARG A 113 9.51 6.84 0.75
CA ARG A 113 8.98 6.67 2.11
C ARG A 113 7.83 5.68 2.12
N VAL A 114 7.76 4.89 3.18
CA VAL A 114 6.61 4.03 3.48
C VAL A 114 6.06 4.48 4.83
N MET A 115 4.80 4.87 4.86
CA MET A 115 4.09 5.28 6.06
C MET A 115 3.12 4.17 6.45
N ILE A 116 3.39 3.46 7.54
CA ILE A 116 2.45 2.49 8.11
C ILE A 116 1.55 3.24 9.07
N ILE A 117 0.25 3.27 8.79
CA ILE A 117 -0.73 4.00 9.59
C ILE A 117 -1.73 3.05 10.25
N ARG A 118 -2.34 3.48 11.35
CA ARG A 118 -3.34 2.74 12.11
C ARG A 118 -2.84 1.35 12.54
N ALA A 119 -1.55 1.30 12.96
CA ALA A 119 -0.91 0.06 13.39
C ALA A 119 -1.59 -0.49 14.65
N PRO A 120 -2.10 -1.74 14.64
CA PRO A 120 -2.74 -2.34 15.80
C PRO A 120 -1.73 -2.70 16.89
N TYR A 121 -2.20 -2.95 18.12
CA TYR A 121 -1.34 -3.29 19.27
C TYR A 121 -0.41 -4.50 19.02
N PHE A 122 -0.81 -5.45 18.18
CA PHE A 122 0.01 -6.61 17.83
C PHE A 122 1.01 -6.36 16.69
N PHE A 123 1.07 -5.14 16.17
CA PHE A 123 1.90 -4.79 15.00
C PHE A 123 3.38 -5.15 15.20
N THR A 124 3.91 -4.98 16.42
CA THR A 124 5.31 -5.32 16.69
C THR A 124 5.62 -6.78 16.36
N LYS A 125 4.74 -7.71 16.74
CA LYS A 125 4.88 -9.14 16.43
C LYS A 125 4.76 -9.40 14.93
N LEU A 126 3.80 -8.76 14.28
CA LEU A 126 3.61 -8.84 12.84
C LEU A 126 4.86 -8.31 12.10
N TRP A 127 5.40 -7.19 12.54
CA TRP A 127 6.59 -6.56 11.94
C TRP A 127 7.83 -7.46 12.03
N GLU A 128 8.07 -8.13 13.15
CA GLU A 128 9.18 -9.08 13.32
C GLU A 128 9.17 -10.21 12.28
N ILE A 129 8.01 -10.57 11.78
CA ILE A 129 7.85 -11.56 10.72
C ILE A 129 8.01 -10.93 9.34
N VAL A 130 7.28 -9.84 9.09
CA VAL A 130 7.23 -9.17 7.78
C VAL A 130 8.58 -8.58 7.39
N LYS A 131 9.31 -7.99 8.33
CA LYS A 131 10.62 -7.36 8.04
C LYS A 131 11.63 -8.31 7.40
N ARG A 132 11.50 -9.63 7.61
CA ARG A 132 12.37 -10.64 7.00
C ARG A 132 12.22 -10.73 5.47
N PHE A 133 11.10 -10.27 4.94
CA PHE A 133 10.79 -10.27 3.50
C PHE A 133 11.00 -8.91 2.86
N VAL A 134 11.12 -7.86 3.68
CA VAL A 134 11.34 -6.50 3.20
C VAL A 134 12.83 -6.26 3.06
N PRO A 135 13.32 -5.83 1.89
CA PRO A 135 14.74 -5.50 1.72
C PRO A 135 15.20 -4.48 2.77
N LYS A 136 16.40 -4.66 3.32
CA LYS A 136 16.95 -3.75 4.36
C LYS A 136 16.87 -2.28 3.95
N ARG A 137 17.18 -1.98 2.69
CA ARG A 137 17.06 -0.64 2.12
C ARG A 137 15.64 -0.05 2.23
N THR A 138 14.62 -0.87 2.09
CA THR A 138 13.23 -0.46 2.23
C THR A 138 12.85 -0.28 3.70
N GLN A 139 13.39 -1.13 4.61
CA GLN A 139 13.13 -1.01 6.05
C GLN A 139 13.49 0.38 6.59
N HIS A 140 14.60 0.98 6.14
CA HIS A 140 15.02 2.32 6.55
C HIS A 140 14.07 3.45 6.07
N LYS A 141 13.19 3.17 5.13
CA LYS A 141 12.21 4.13 4.60
C LYS A 141 10.87 4.05 5.34
N ILE A 142 10.70 3.08 6.24
CA ILE A 142 9.44 2.81 6.93
C ILE A 142 9.33 3.67 8.18
N GLN A 143 8.20 4.34 8.30
CA GLN A 143 7.77 5.08 9.48
C GLN A 143 6.42 4.52 9.94
N VAL A 144 6.29 4.26 11.23
CA VAL A 144 5.06 3.72 11.83
C VAL A 144 4.38 4.81 12.62
N PHE A 145 3.09 4.98 12.40
CA PHE A 145 2.25 5.98 13.03
C PHE A 145 1.12 5.32 13.82
N GLY A 146 0.74 5.93 14.91
CA GLY A 146 -0.45 5.61 15.66
C GLY A 146 -1.74 6.01 14.94
N HIS A 147 -2.83 6.15 15.72
CA HIS A 147 -4.17 6.35 15.16
C HIS A 147 -4.35 7.67 14.39
N SER A 148 -3.69 8.75 14.81
CA SER A 148 -3.90 10.10 14.24
C SER A 148 -2.61 10.85 13.87
N ASP A 149 -1.46 10.44 14.40
CA ASP A 149 -0.18 11.15 14.24
C ASP A 149 0.26 11.33 12.79
N TYR A 150 -0.23 10.47 11.89
CA TYR A 150 0.07 10.52 10.46
C TYR A 150 -0.62 11.68 9.73
N VAL A 151 -1.73 12.21 10.26
CA VAL A 151 -2.57 13.23 9.58
C VAL A 151 -1.79 14.51 9.33
N GLU A 152 -1.06 14.98 10.32
CA GLU A 152 -0.22 16.18 10.18
C GLU A 152 0.87 16.00 9.12
N VAL A 153 1.46 14.80 9.06
CA VAL A 153 2.46 14.47 8.04
C VAL A 153 1.82 14.43 6.66
N LEU A 154 0.64 13.81 6.52
CA LEU A 154 -0.10 13.78 5.25
C LEU A 154 -0.48 15.19 4.78
N ALA A 155 -0.92 16.07 5.68
CA ALA A 155 -1.22 17.47 5.35
C ALA A 155 -0.03 18.19 4.72
N LYS A 156 1.18 17.95 5.26
CA LYS A 156 2.42 18.60 4.80
C LYS A 156 2.93 18.04 3.46
N ILE A 157 2.73 16.76 3.19
CA ILE A 157 3.31 16.12 2.00
C ILE A 157 2.36 16.04 0.81
N THR A 158 1.05 16.17 1.03
CA THR A 158 0.04 16.02 -0.03
C THR A 158 -0.15 17.32 -0.81
N LYS A 159 -0.04 17.26 -2.11
CA LYS A 159 -0.32 18.37 -3.00
C LYS A 159 -1.82 18.71 -2.93
N GLY A 160 -2.14 19.93 -2.50
CA GLY A 160 -3.52 20.34 -2.24
C GLY A 160 -4.04 20.03 -0.83
N GLY A 161 -3.21 19.45 0.04
CA GLY A 161 -3.54 19.20 1.45
C GLY A 161 -4.54 18.05 1.67
N LEU A 162 -5.07 17.97 2.89
CA LEU A 162 -5.96 16.89 3.32
C LEU A 162 -7.27 16.80 2.52
N ASN A 163 -7.79 17.92 2.01
CA ASN A 163 -9.04 17.96 1.26
C ASN A 163 -9.00 17.19 -0.06
N THR A 164 -7.81 16.85 -0.54
CA THR A 164 -7.63 16.05 -1.76
C THR A 164 -7.51 14.56 -1.48
N LEU A 165 -7.41 14.17 -0.22
CA LEU A 165 -7.28 12.78 0.20
C LEU A 165 -8.64 12.09 0.31
N PRO A 166 -8.71 10.78 0.05
CA PRO A 166 -9.90 9.99 0.34
C PRO A 166 -10.27 10.07 1.83
N SER A 167 -11.56 10.24 2.12
CA SER A 167 -12.07 10.38 3.50
C SER A 167 -11.67 9.24 4.44
N TYR A 168 -11.55 8.01 3.92
CA TYR A 168 -11.14 6.86 4.72
C TYR A 168 -9.70 6.95 5.28
N LEU A 169 -8.87 7.87 4.79
CA LEU A 169 -7.54 8.14 5.34
C LEU A 169 -7.55 9.17 6.47
N LEU A 170 -8.66 9.85 6.63
CA LEU A 170 -8.82 10.83 7.71
C LEU A 170 -9.39 10.11 8.95
N PRO A 171 -9.05 10.55 10.17
CA PRO A 171 -9.71 10.07 11.37
C PRO A 171 -11.20 10.34 11.31
N ASP A 172 -12.02 9.38 11.73
CA ASP A 172 -13.42 9.66 12.01
C ASP A 172 -13.47 10.60 13.24
N ASP A 173 -14.12 11.74 13.11
CA ASP A 173 -14.25 12.72 14.22
C ASP A 173 -14.89 12.08 15.47
N ASP A 174 -15.64 11.00 15.32
CA ASP A 174 -16.33 10.26 16.40
C ASP A 174 -15.42 9.25 17.16
N LYS A 175 -14.16 9.00 16.71
CA LYS A 175 -13.23 8.07 17.38
C LYS A 175 -12.13 8.74 18.19
N ALA A 176 -12.21 10.04 18.36
CA ALA A 176 -11.23 10.85 19.08
C ALA A 176 -11.65 11.15 20.54
N ILE A 177 -12.47 10.27 21.17
CA ILE A 177 -12.82 10.34 22.61
C ILE A 177 -12.38 9.07 23.30
#